data_77fe4c6bc0f76ac8687ea58383049c1a
#
_entry.id   77fe4c6bc0f76ac8687ea58383049c1a
#
_cell.length_a   1.000
_cell.length_b   1.000
_cell.length_c   1.000
_cell.angle_alpha   90.00
_cell.angle_beta   90.00
_cell.angle_gamma   90.00
#
_symmetry.space_group_name_H-M   'P 1'
#
loop_
_entity.id
_entity.type
_entity.pdbx_description
1 polymer ?
#
loop_
_entity_poly.entity_id
_entity_poly.type
_entity_poly.pdbx_seq_one_letter_code
_entity_poly.pdbx_strand_id
1 'polypeptide(L)'
;QVERNGGIHPESGREKLREVLLSGGDPMVLTNSKLAAWFAALAEAGVESIRVGTKEMAFFPQRFDRTFLEMLDRFHETYPQVGLHMMLHFEHPDEILQKDAEGNYVEDAQGFKQWVPATGEAMRGLAGRGWLTVENQAPIIRGINDDPDALRILQREFKRAGGENHYFFCGRDIVAYKAFNIPIERAWQILNE
;
A
#
# COMPACT_ATOMS: atom_id res chain seq x y z
N GLN A 1 4.52 -20.57 -12.20
CA GLN A 1 5.32 -21.53 -11.44
C GLN A 1 6.63 -20.89 -11.05
N VAL A 2 6.88 -20.80 -9.75
CA VAL A 2 8.15 -20.34 -9.20
C VAL A 2 8.98 -21.58 -8.91
N GLU A 3 10.15 -21.70 -9.51
CA GLU A 3 10.96 -22.92 -9.39
C GLU A 3 12.08 -22.81 -8.36
N ARG A 4 12.38 -23.93 -7.71
CA ARG A 4 13.33 -24.06 -6.60
C ARG A 4 14.80 -24.16 -7.00
N ASN A 5 15.13 -23.97 -8.27
CA ASN A 5 16.47 -24.26 -8.78
C ASN A 5 17.36 -23.03 -8.90
N GLY A 6 18.11 -22.74 -7.83
CA GLY A 6 19.36 -21.96 -7.88
C GLY A 6 19.38 -20.63 -8.66
N GLY A 7 18.25 -20.02 -8.93
CA GLY A 7 18.18 -18.70 -9.58
C GLY A 7 17.94 -18.71 -11.09
N ILE A 8 17.93 -19.85 -11.76
CA ILE A 8 17.69 -19.94 -13.21
C ILE A 8 16.59 -20.96 -13.48
N HIS A 9 15.62 -20.58 -14.32
CA HIS A 9 14.56 -21.49 -14.78
C HIS A 9 15.15 -22.55 -15.72
N PRO A 10 15.06 -23.86 -15.42
CA PRO A 10 15.79 -24.91 -16.15
C PRO A 10 15.46 -24.99 -17.63
N GLU A 11 14.22 -24.73 -18.03
CA GLU A 11 13.79 -24.83 -19.43
C GLU A 11 14.01 -23.52 -20.21
N SER A 12 13.97 -22.36 -19.56
CA SER A 12 14.05 -21.05 -20.23
C SER A 12 15.40 -20.36 -20.07
N GLY A 13 16.27 -20.83 -19.21
CA GLY A 13 17.53 -20.16 -18.86
C GLY A 13 17.36 -18.79 -18.23
N ARG A 14 16.15 -18.40 -17.80
CA ARG A 14 15.85 -17.11 -17.22
C ARG A 14 16.11 -17.10 -15.72
N GLU A 15 16.41 -15.90 -15.19
CA GLU A 15 16.56 -15.73 -13.75
C GLU A 15 15.29 -16.15 -13.00
N LYS A 16 15.47 -16.65 -11.79
CA LYS A 16 14.40 -17.01 -10.85
C LYS A 16 13.59 -15.79 -10.50
N LEU A 17 12.29 -15.97 -10.38
CA LEU A 17 11.40 -14.93 -9.88
C LEU A 17 11.69 -14.65 -8.39
N ARG A 18 12.21 -13.47 -8.09
CA ARG A 18 12.60 -13.08 -6.74
C ARG A 18 11.54 -12.25 -6.04
N GLU A 19 10.74 -11.49 -6.80
CA GLU A 19 9.69 -10.62 -6.27
C GLU A 19 8.34 -10.98 -6.88
N VAL A 20 7.30 -10.95 -6.06
CA VAL A 20 5.90 -11.13 -6.47
C VAL A 20 5.04 -10.01 -5.92
N LEU A 21 4.28 -9.35 -6.79
CA LEU A 21 3.20 -8.45 -6.40
C LEU A 21 1.87 -9.21 -6.43
N LEU A 22 1.25 -9.36 -5.28
CA LEU A 22 -0.14 -9.80 -5.17
C LEU A 22 -1.04 -8.59 -5.42
N SER A 23 -1.80 -8.65 -6.53
CA SER A 23 -2.62 -7.57 -7.04
C SER A 23 -3.74 -8.13 -7.93
N GLY A 24 -4.58 -7.30 -8.49
CA GLY A 24 -5.62 -7.68 -9.46
C GLY A 24 -6.92 -8.14 -8.81
N GLY A 25 -7.85 -7.39 -8.47
CA GLY A 25 -8.80 -7.53 -7.38
C GLY A 25 -8.05 -7.37 -6.07
N ASP A 26 -8.65 -6.81 -5.05
CA ASP A 26 -7.90 -6.56 -3.81
C ASP A 26 -7.58 -7.87 -3.08
N PRO A 27 -6.30 -8.21 -2.81
CA PRO A 27 -5.96 -9.45 -2.11
C PRO A 27 -6.48 -9.47 -0.66
N MET A 28 -6.75 -8.32 -0.06
CA MET A 28 -7.25 -8.24 1.31
C MET A 28 -8.71 -8.68 1.47
N VAL A 29 -9.45 -8.92 0.39
CA VAL A 29 -10.77 -9.59 0.44
C VAL A 29 -10.65 -11.08 0.75
N LEU A 30 -9.45 -11.66 0.66
CA LEU A 30 -9.21 -13.05 1.03
C LEU A 30 -9.15 -13.21 2.55
N THR A 31 -9.48 -14.43 3.01
CA THR A 31 -9.31 -14.77 4.43
C THR A 31 -7.83 -14.81 4.84
N ASN A 32 -7.54 -14.59 6.13
CA ASN A 32 -6.18 -14.70 6.66
C ASN A 32 -5.54 -16.05 6.34
N SER A 33 -6.30 -17.14 6.41
CA SER A 33 -5.79 -18.48 6.08
C SER A 33 -5.37 -18.64 4.62
N LYS A 34 -6.11 -18.03 3.67
CA LYS A 34 -5.73 -18.05 2.26
C LYS A 34 -4.50 -17.19 2.00
N LEU A 35 -4.42 -16.00 2.59
CA LEU A 35 -3.23 -15.14 2.47
C LEU A 35 -2.00 -15.82 3.05
N ALA A 36 -2.09 -16.40 4.24
CA ALA A 36 -1.00 -17.15 4.87
C ALA A 36 -0.52 -18.31 3.98
N ALA A 37 -1.46 -19.08 3.38
CA ALA A 37 -1.10 -20.14 2.48
C ALA A 37 -0.38 -19.65 1.21
N TRP A 38 -0.79 -18.51 0.66
CA TRP A 38 -0.10 -17.90 -0.48
C TRP A 38 1.29 -17.40 -0.13
N PHE A 39 1.43 -16.70 1.00
CA PHE A 39 2.73 -16.22 1.47
C PHE A 39 3.70 -17.38 1.70
N ALA A 40 3.25 -18.46 2.36
CA ALA A 40 4.06 -19.64 2.59
C ALA A 40 4.48 -20.31 1.27
N ALA A 41 3.55 -20.51 0.34
CA ALA A 41 3.85 -21.11 -0.97
C ALA A 41 4.87 -20.29 -1.77
N LEU A 42 4.80 -18.94 -1.72
CA LEU A 42 5.75 -18.06 -2.38
C LEU A 42 7.14 -18.15 -1.71
N ALA A 43 7.18 -18.10 -0.38
CA ALA A 43 8.42 -18.25 0.38
C ALA A 43 9.10 -19.59 0.12
N GLU A 44 8.35 -20.70 0.15
CA GLU A 44 8.83 -22.05 -0.16
C GLU A 44 9.31 -22.20 -1.61
N ALA A 45 8.70 -21.47 -2.54
CA ALA A 45 9.15 -21.40 -3.92
C ALA A 45 10.41 -20.54 -4.10
N GLY A 46 10.88 -19.88 -3.03
CA GLY A 46 12.10 -19.10 -2.99
C GLY A 46 11.96 -17.66 -3.45
N VAL A 47 10.76 -17.10 -3.35
CA VAL A 47 10.52 -15.65 -3.50
C VAL A 47 11.17 -14.95 -2.30
N GLU A 48 11.89 -13.87 -2.57
CA GLU A 48 12.64 -13.09 -1.58
C GLU A 48 11.84 -11.85 -1.11
N SER A 49 10.89 -11.37 -1.94
CA SER A 49 10.08 -10.19 -1.68
C SER A 49 8.63 -10.41 -2.12
N ILE A 50 7.70 -10.20 -1.20
CA ILE A 50 6.26 -10.26 -1.46
C ILE A 50 5.66 -8.87 -1.24
N ARG A 51 5.05 -8.31 -2.28
CA ARG A 51 4.33 -7.04 -2.21
C ARG A 51 2.83 -7.30 -2.28
N VAL A 52 2.06 -6.68 -1.39
CA VAL A 52 0.60 -6.81 -1.32
C VAL A 52 -0.01 -5.46 -1.65
N GLY A 53 -0.56 -5.30 -2.85
CA GLY A 53 -1.23 -4.07 -3.28
C GLY A 53 -2.69 -4.06 -2.84
N THR A 54 -3.09 -3.06 -2.06
CA THR A 54 -4.45 -3.01 -1.50
C THR A 54 -4.97 -1.58 -1.31
N LYS A 55 -6.24 -1.37 -1.60
CA LYS A 55 -7.00 -0.17 -1.22
C LYS A 55 -7.92 -0.44 -0.01
N GLU A 56 -7.94 -1.65 0.51
CA GLU A 56 -8.88 -2.05 1.55
C GLU A 56 -8.73 -1.22 2.84
N MET A 57 -7.54 -0.70 3.15
CA MET A 57 -7.37 0.16 4.31
C MET A 57 -8.12 1.49 4.21
N ALA A 58 -8.36 1.99 3.00
CA ALA A 58 -9.19 3.19 2.78
C ALA A 58 -10.69 2.88 2.94
N PHE A 59 -11.12 1.69 2.55
CA PHE A 59 -12.54 1.31 2.56
C PHE A 59 -12.98 0.60 3.83
N PHE A 60 -12.14 -0.30 4.35
CA PHE A 60 -12.44 -1.14 5.49
C PHE A 60 -11.20 -1.37 6.37
N PRO A 61 -10.71 -0.35 7.08
CA PRO A 61 -9.50 -0.43 7.91
C PRO A 61 -9.58 -1.51 9.00
N GLN A 62 -10.77 -1.89 9.45
CA GLN A 62 -10.99 -2.99 10.41
C GLN A 62 -10.52 -4.35 9.89
N ARG A 63 -10.31 -4.50 8.58
CA ARG A 63 -9.70 -5.71 7.99
C ARG A 63 -8.27 -5.96 8.48
N PHE A 64 -7.58 -4.90 8.92
CA PHE A 64 -6.22 -4.94 9.47
C PHE A 64 -6.24 -5.14 10.98
N ASP A 65 -7.05 -6.09 11.43
CA ASP A 65 -7.28 -6.39 12.83
C ASP A 65 -6.12 -7.16 13.48
N ARG A 66 -6.23 -7.40 14.77
CA ARG A 66 -5.25 -8.17 15.54
C ARG A 66 -4.99 -9.55 14.92
N THR A 67 -6.02 -10.24 14.42
CA THR A 67 -5.86 -11.59 13.87
C THR A 67 -5.07 -11.59 12.56
N PHE A 68 -5.24 -10.56 11.73
CA PHE A 68 -4.44 -10.33 10.54
C PHE A 68 -2.97 -10.02 10.92
N LEU A 69 -2.77 -9.12 11.86
CA LEU A 69 -1.44 -8.73 12.31
C LEU A 69 -0.66 -9.91 12.93
N GLU A 70 -1.31 -10.74 13.73
CA GLU A 70 -0.73 -11.98 14.27
C GLU A 70 -0.39 -13.01 13.17
N MET A 71 -1.16 -13.03 12.10
CA MET A 71 -0.85 -13.89 10.93
C MET A 71 0.42 -13.41 10.23
N LEU A 72 0.60 -12.09 10.08
CA LEU A 72 1.84 -11.51 9.52
C LEU A 72 3.05 -11.83 10.40
N ASP A 73 2.91 -11.69 11.73
CA ASP A 73 3.98 -11.99 12.69
C ASP A 73 4.43 -13.46 12.58
N ARG A 74 3.49 -14.40 12.55
CA ARG A 74 3.79 -15.83 12.34
C ARG A 74 4.47 -16.11 11.00
N PHE A 75 4.08 -15.41 9.95
CA PHE A 75 4.74 -15.53 8.65
C PHE A 75 6.21 -15.08 8.76
N HIS A 76 6.46 -13.92 9.35
CA HIS A 76 7.82 -13.39 9.51
C HIS A 76 8.69 -14.30 10.41
N GLU A 77 8.14 -14.82 11.51
CA GLU A 77 8.84 -15.79 12.36
C GLU A 77 9.25 -17.06 11.61
N THR A 78 8.40 -17.51 10.68
CA THR A 78 8.67 -18.74 9.90
C THR A 78 9.61 -18.49 8.73
N TYR A 79 9.51 -17.32 8.09
CA TYR A 79 10.26 -16.95 6.88
C TYR A 79 10.95 -15.59 7.05
N PRO A 80 11.85 -15.40 8.02
CA PRO A 80 12.46 -14.09 8.34
C PRO A 80 13.30 -13.51 7.19
N GLN A 81 13.69 -14.35 6.23
CA GLN A 81 14.46 -13.94 5.04
C GLN A 81 13.59 -13.33 3.93
N VAL A 82 12.26 -13.42 4.03
CA VAL A 82 11.34 -12.90 3.00
C VAL A 82 10.87 -11.51 3.39
N GLY A 83 11.18 -10.51 2.57
CA GLY A 83 10.64 -9.16 2.71
C GLY A 83 9.14 -9.13 2.42
N LEU A 84 8.36 -8.52 3.31
CA LEU A 84 6.94 -8.31 3.11
C LEU A 84 6.64 -6.81 3.04
N HIS A 85 5.91 -6.39 2.00
CA HIS A 85 5.61 -5.00 1.73
C HIS A 85 4.09 -4.82 1.56
N MET A 86 3.50 -3.96 2.37
CA MET A 86 2.12 -3.53 2.21
C MET A 86 2.08 -2.26 1.35
N MET A 87 1.63 -2.41 0.12
CA MET A 87 1.49 -1.31 -0.84
C MET A 87 0.07 -0.75 -0.74
N LEU A 88 -0.11 0.26 0.10
CA LEU A 88 -1.40 0.89 0.32
C LEU A 88 -1.73 1.85 -0.82
N HIS A 89 -3.03 2.07 -1.03
CA HIS A 89 -3.56 2.98 -2.04
C HIS A 89 -4.43 4.05 -1.36
N PHE A 90 -3.80 5.09 -0.85
CA PHE A 90 -4.48 6.32 -0.44
C PHE A 90 -4.28 7.38 -1.52
N GLU A 91 -5.36 7.85 -2.11
CA GLU A 91 -5.32 8.89 -3.15
C GLU A 91 -5.50 10.29 -2.56
N HIS A 92 -6.29 10.44 -1.49
CA HIS A 92 -6.63 11.74 -0.95
C HIS A 92 -6.51 11.78 0.59
N PRO A 93 -6.15 12.94 1.18
CA PRO A 93 -6.09 13.08 2.65
C PRO A 93 -7.41 12.75 3.36
N ASP A 94 -8.55 12.94 2.71
CA ASP A 94 -9.87 12.62 3.26
C ASP A 94 -10.07 11.12 3.57
N GLU A 95 -9.26 10.26 2.98
CA GLU A 95 -9.30 8.82 3.25
C GLU A 95 -8.62 8.47 4.59
N ILE A 96 -7.78 9.36 5.10
CA ILE A 96 -6.99 9.11 6.31
C ILE A 96 -7.23 10.11 7.44
N LEU A 97 -7.70 11.33 7.15
CA LEU A 97 -7.81 12.41 8.13
C LEU A 97 -9.27 12.72 8.51
N GLN A 98 -9.48 13.03 9.77
CA GLN A 98 -10.76 13.49 10.29
C GLN A 98 -11.05 14.91 9.82
N LYS A 99 -12.34 15.18 9.55
CA LYS A 99 -12.86 16.53 9.29
C LYS A 99 -13.89 16.93 10.34
N ASP A 100 -13.94 18.22 10.65
CA ASP A 100 -14.99 18.83 11.43
C ASP A 100 -16.27 19.06 10.59
N ALA A 101 -17.28 19.65 11.21
CA ALA A 101 -18.56 19.94 10.53
C ALA A 101 -18.43 20.98 9.42
N GLU A 102 -17.42 21.83 9.46
CA GLU A 102 -17.09 22.84 8.47
C GLU A 102 -16.22 22.32 7.34
N GLY A 103 -15.73 21.06 7.44
CA GLY A 103 -14.92 20.40 6.43
C GLY A 103 -13.40 20.62 6.59
N ASN A 104 -12.93 21.24 7.67
CA ASN A 104 -11.51 21.41 7.95
C ASN A 104 -10.93 20.14 8.59
N TYR A 105 -9.66 19.86 8.33
CA TYR A 105 -8.98 18.77 9.03
C TYR A 105 -8.81 19.07 10.51
N VAL A 106 -9.27 18.15 11.35
CA VAL A 106 -9.13 18.26 12.81
C VAL A 106 -7.67 18.16 13.21
N GLU A 107 -7.22 19.07 14.09
CA GLU A 107 -5.86 19.06 14.64
C GLU A 107 -5.89 18.82 16.15
N ASP A 108 -4.82 18.22 16.65
CA ASP A 108 -4.61 18.09 18.09
C ASP A 108 -4.02 19.38 18.70
N ALA A 109 -3.80 19.40 20.01
CA ALA A 109 -3.26 20.56 20.72
C ALA A 109 -1.85 20.97 20.25
N GLN A 110 -1.15 20.12 19.53
CA GLN A 110 0.17 20.36 18.95
C GLN A 110 0.12 20.76 17.48
N GLY A 111 -1.09 20.87 16.90
CA GLY A 111 -1.30 21.21 15.49
C GLY A 111 -1.09 20.05 14.51
N PHE A 112 -1.08 18.82 14.99
CA PHE A 112 -1.02 17.65 14.12
C PHE A 112 -2.41 17.21 13.70
N LYS A 113 -2.56 16.89 12.41
CA LYS A 113 -3.82 16.39 11.87
C LYS A 113 -4.16 15.02 12.47
N GLN A 114 -5.40 14.88 12.86
CA GLN A 114 -5.90 13.64 13.44
C GLN A 114 -6.33 12.66 12.35
N TRP A 115 -5.87 11.43 12.47
CA TRP A 115 -6.31 10.35 11.60
C TRP A 115 -7.70 9.86 11.98
N VAL A 116 -8.45 9.37 11.00
CA VAL A 116 -9.65 8.56 11.23
C VAL A 116 -9.25 7.42 12.17
N PRO A 117 -9.93 7.25 13.32
CA PRO A 117 -9.46 6.35 14.39
C PRO A 117 -9.14 4.94 13.92
N ALA A 118 -10.04 4.32 13.15
CA ALA A 118 -9.85 2.96 12.64
C ALA A 118 -8.65 2.85 11.67
N THR A 119 -8.51 3.82 10.75
CA THR A 119 -7.37 3.85 9.80
C THR A 119 -6.05 4.10 10.52
N GLY A 120 -6.06 5.00 11.52
CA GLY A 120 -4.88 5.28 12.34
C GLY A 120 -4.47 4.09 13.21
N GLU A 121 -5.42 3.31 13.74
CA GLU A 121 -5.14 2.07 14.48
C GLU A 121 -4.53 1.01 13.56
N ALA A 122 -5.13 0.76 12.40
CA ALA A 122 -4.62 -0.16 11.39
C ALA A 122 -3.20 0.22 10.94
N MET A 123 -2.97 1.50 10.66
CA MET A 123 -1.66 2.00 10.25
C MET A 123 -0.60 1.82 11.34
N ARG A 124 -0.90 2.15 12.61
CA ARG A 124 0.01 1.90 13.75
C ARG A 124 0.30 0.40 13.91
N GLY A 125 -0.70 -0.44 13.70
CA GLY A 125 -0.55 -1.89 13.74
C GLY A 125 0.46 -2.39 12.71
N LEU A 126 0.41 -1.90 11.48
CA LEU A 126 1.36 -2.28 10.43
C LEU A 126 2.74 -1.63 10.66
N ALA A 127 2.80 -0.30 10.77
CA ALA A 127 4.06 0.46 10.87
C ALA A 127 4.84 0.18 12.15
N GLY A 128 4.18 -0.29 13.21
CA GLY A 128 4.85 -0.72 14.45
C GLY A 128 5.71 -1.98 14.31
N ARG A 129 5.64 -2.65 13.15
CA ARG A 129 6.44 -3.84 12.83
C ARG A 129 7.67 -3.44 12.03
N GLY A 130 8.79 -3.22 12.70
CA GLY A 130 10.03 -2.74 12.08
C GLY A 130 10.59 -3.63 10.97
N TRP A 131 10.06 -4.83 10.76
CA TRP A 131 10.40 -5.76 9.68
C TRP A 131 9.45 -5.65 8.46
N LEU A 132 8.29 -5.00 8.62
CA LEU A 132 7.27 -4.83 7.58
C LEU A 132 7.43 -3.46 6.94
N THR A 133 7.55 -3.42 5.63
CA THR A 133 7.52 -2.16 4.88
C THR A 133 6.07 -1.77 4.56
N VAL A 134 5.70 -0.53 4.87
CA VAL A 134 4.37 0.02 4.56
C VAL A 134 4.54 1.23 3.66
N GLU A 135 4.06 1.11 2.43
CA GLU A 135 4.26 2.10 1.37
C GLU A 135 2.92 2.60 0.83
N ASN A 136 2.88 3.84 0.36
CA ASN A 136 1.74 4.37 -0.39
C ASN A 136 2.09 4.56 -1.85
N GLN A 137 1.24 4.05 -2.74
CA GLN A 137 1.29 4.31 -4.18
C GLN A 137 -0.12 4.67 -4.66
N ALA A 138 -0.26 5.69 -5.50
CA ALA A 138 -1.57 6.11 -5.96
C ALA A 138 -1.55 6.70 -7.37
N PRO A 139 -2.63 6.57 -8.14
CA PRO A 139 -2.81 7.35 -9.35
C PRO A 139 -3.06 8.82 -9.01
N ILE A 140 -2.58 9.72 -9.86
CA ILE A 140 -3.06 11.11 -9.85
C ILE A 140 -4.32 11.16 -10.71
N ILE A 141 -5.43 11.56 -10.10
CA ILE A 141 -6.78 11.48 -10.66
C ILE A 141 -7.35 12.89 -10.78
N ARG A 142 -7.74 13.26 -12.01
CA ARG A 142 -8.36 14.56 -12.28
C ARG A 142 -9.56 14.83 -11.38
N GLY A 143 -9.57 15.98 -10.73
CA GLY A 143 -10.64 16.44 -9.86
C GLY A 143 -10.75 15.71 -8.52
N ILE A 144 -9.77 14.85 -8.18
CA ILE A 144 -9.72 14.15 -6.91
C ILE A 144 -8.46 14.58 -6.14
N ASN A 145 -7.28 14.30 -6.70
CA ASN A 145 -5.99 14.56 -6.06
C ASN A 145 -4.98 15.21 -7.01
N ASP A 146 -5.45 15.87 -8.06
CA ASP A 146 -4.64 16.68 -8.97
C ASP A 146 -4.33 18.08 -8.40
N ASP A 147 -4.22 18.15 -7.08
CA ASP A 147 -3.90 19.31 -6.27
C ASP A 147 -2.60 19.07 -5.48
N PRO A 148 -1.56 19.91 -5.66
CA PRO A 148 -0.28 19.78 -4.94
C PRO A 148 -0.44 19.78 -3.42
N ASP A 149 -1.32 20.61 -2.87
CA ASP A 149 -1.53 20.69 -1.42
C ASP A 149 -2.14 19.42 -0.86
N ALA A 150 -3.12 18.82 -1.55
CA ALA A 150 -3.71 17.55 -1.15
C ALA A 150 -2.63 16.45 -1.11
N LEU A 151 -1.83 16.32 -2.17
CA LEU A 151 -0.76 15.31 -2.22
C LEU A 151 0.31 15.56 -1.16
N ARG A 152 0.71 16.81 -0.93
CA ARG A 152 1.68 17.19 0.09
C ARG A 152 1.18 16.83 1.50
N ILE A 153 -0.10 17.12 1.80
CA ILE A 153 -0.71 16.74 3.08
C ILE A 153 -0.73 15.22 3.23
N LEU A 154 -1.20 14.49 2.22
CA LEU A 154 -1.26 13.04 2.23
C LEU A 154 0.12 12.42 2.52
N GLN A 155 1.14 12.81 1.76
CA GLN A 155 2.49 12.28 1.91
C GLN A 155 3.09 12.58 3.29
N ARG A 156 2.92 13.82 3.79
CA ARG A 156 3.42 14.21 5.10
C ARG A 156 2.77 13.42 6.22
N GLU A 157 1.45 13.31 6.19
CA GLU A 157 0.72 12.60 7.24
C GLU A 157 0.96 11.10 7.20
N PHE A 158 1.07 10.52 5.99
CA PHE A 158 1.42 9.11 5.82
C PHE A 158 2.82 8.80 6.36
N LYS A 159 3.82 9.65 6.03
CA LYS A 159 5.18 9.51 6.56
C LYS A 159 5.23 9.68 8.07
N ARG A 160 4.47 10.63 8.64
CA ARG A 160 4.37 10.82 10.09
C ARG A 160 3.79 9.61 10.81
N ALA A 161 2.89 8.87 10.16
CA ALA A 161 2.31 7.64 10.70
C ALA A 161 3.23 6.40 10.56
N GLY A 162 4.45 6.57 10.05
CA GLY A 162 5.45 5.51 9.91
C GLY A 162 5.41 4.79 8.55
N GLY A 163 4.64 5.29 7.59
CA GLY A 163 4.66 4.78 6.22
C GLY A 163 5.73 5.45 5.36
N GLU A 164 5.95 4.89 4.18
CA GLU A 164 6.84 5.44 3.16
C GLU A 164 6.08 5.80 1.89
N ASN A 165 6.37 6.98 1.33
CA ASN A 165 5.81 7.38 0.05
C ASN A 165 6.60 6.68 -1.06
N HIS A 166 5.92 5.86 -1.86
CA HIS A 166 6.56 5.10 -2.92
C HIS A 166 6.56 5.90 -4.23
N TYR A 167 5.42 6.00 -4.92
CA TYR A 167 5.28 6.83 -6.11
C TYR A 167 3.82 7.18 -6.42
N PHE A 168 3.65 8.25 -7.20
CA PHE A 168 2.40 8.52 -7.91
C PHE A 168 2.54 8.13 -9.37
N PHE A 169 1.44 7.74 -10.01
CA PHE A 169 1.42 7.36 -11.41
C PHE A 169 0.23 7.95 -12.16
N CYS A 170 0.36 8.12 -13.46
CA CYS A 170 -0.76 8.48 -14.32
C CYS A 170 -1.55 7.22 -14.70
N GLY A 171 -2.87 7.35 -14.78
CA GLY A 171 -3.73 6.28 -15.25
C GLY A 171 -3.39 5.86 -16.69
N ARG A 172 -3.66 4.60 -17.03
CA ARG A 172 -3.48 4.12 -18.40
C ARG A 172 -4.45 4.82 -19.35
N ASP A 173 -4.02 5.07 -20.59
CA ASP A 173 -4.89 5.62 -21.65
C ASP A 173 -5.86 4.56 -22.16
N ILE A 174 -6.87 4.26 -21.37
CA ILE A 174 -8.02 3.42 -21.73
C ILE A 174 -9.28 4.28 -21.76
N VAL A 175 -10.16 4.00 -22.70
CA VAL A 175 -11.37 4.82 -22.95
C VAL A 175 -12.18 5.04 -21.65
N ALA A 176 -12.33 4.01 -20.82
CA ALA A 176 -13.07 4.08 -19.56
C ALA A 176 -12.46 5.06 -18.52
N TYR A 177 -11.18 5.37 -18.62
CA TYR A 177 -10.47 6.21 -17.64
C TYR A 177 -10.11 7.59 -18.14
N LYS A 178 -10.41 7.92 -19.41
CA LYS A 178 -10.04 9.23 -20.02
C LYS A 178 -10.53 10.44 -19.22
N ALA A 179 -11.71 10.35 -18.61
CA ALA A 179 -12.26 11.44 -17.81
C ALA A 179 -11.44 11.73 -16.54
N PHE A 180 -10.72 10.73 -16.03
CA PHE A 180 -9.98 10.78 -14.78
C PHE A 180 -8.46 10.97 -14.99
N ASN A 181 -8.00 10.79 -16.22
CA ASN A 181 -6.57 10.94 -16.52
C ASN A 181 -6.16 12.41 -16.60
N ILE A 182 -4.94 12.67 -16.17
CA ILE A 182 -4.27 13.96 -16.37
C ILE A 182 -3.10 13.77 -17.35
N PRO A 183 -2.71 14.82 -18.11
CA PRO A 183 -1.49 14.80 -18.90
C PRO A 183 -0.26 14.61 -18.00
N ILE A 184 0.77 13.94 -18.50
CA ILE A 184 2.00 13.70 -17.73
C ILE A 184 2.71 15.00 -17.34
N GLU A 185 2.63 16.02 -18.20
CA GLU A 185 3.16 17.36 -17.92
C GLU A 185 2.47 17.99 -16.71
N ARG A 186 1.14 17.78 -16.58
CA ARG A 186 0.41 18.28 -15.41
C ARG A 186 0.79 17.50 -14.15
N ALA A 187 0.91 16.17 -14.24
CA ALA A 187 1.40 15.37 -13.12
C ALA A 187 2.78 15.82 -12.64
N TRP A 188 3.68 16.07 -13.60
CA TRP A 188 5.03 16.58 -13.30
C TRP A 188 4.99 17.95 -12.62
N GLN A 189 4.14 18.87 -13.07
CA GLN A 189 3.94 20.18 -12.42
C GLN A 189 3.49 20.01 -10.97
N ILE A 190 2.42 19.26 -10.74
CA ILE A 190 1.85 19.02 -9.40
C ILE A 190 2.92 18.47 -8.43
N LEU A 191 3.78 17.58 -8.89
CA LEU A 191 4.80 16.96 -8.04
C LEU A 191 6.03 17.86 -7.80
N ASN A 192 6.15 19.00 -8.49
CA ASN A 192 7.25 19.96 -8.34
C ASN A 192 6.81 21.29 -7.72
N GLU A 193 5.53 21.46 -7.40
CA GLU A 193 5.00 22.58 -6.64
C GLU A 193 5.04 22.29 -5.12
#